data_1e0d4eecb2d8f729b20db624f646777f
#
_entry.id   1e0d4eecb2d8f729b20db624f646777f
#
_cell.length_a   1.000
_cell.length_b   1.000
_cell.length_c   1.000
_cell.angle_alpha   90.00
_cell.angle_beta   90.00
_cell.angle_gamma   90.00
#
_symmetry.space_group_name_H-M   'P 1'
#
loop_
_entity.id
_entity.type
_entity.pdbx_description
1 polymer ?
#
loop_
_entity_poly.entity_id
_entity_poly.type
_entity_poly.pdbx_seq_one_letter_code
_entity_poly.pdbx_strand_id
1 'polypeptide(L)'
;MRYVIAVKSPIYGKQGAFLAYQFADALIKKGHEISQIFFFQDGVSNGNALVYPANDEVNLQKHWQMFSITHNVPLHLCVAASQRRGVVDNLTTSTTDHYNLAERFTIAGLGEFMTAGLKADRVITL
;
A
#
# COMPACT_ATOMS: atom_id res chain seq x y z
N MET A 1 13.70 -11.19 10.98
CA MET A 1 12.66 -11.89 10.20
C MET A 1 12.23 -11.04 9.02
N ARG A 2 11.77 -11.70 7.98
CA ARG A 2 11.24 -11.06 6.78
C ARG A 2 9.71 -11.10 6.82
N TYR A 3 9.07 -9.94 6.67
CA TYR A 3 7.62 -9.78 6.75
C TYR A 3 7.04 -9.32 5.42
N VAL A 4 5.83 -9.76 5.13
CA VAL A 4 4.92 -9.14 4.15
C VAL A 4 3.73 -8.61 4.94
N ILE A 5 3.34 -7.38 4.68
CA ILE A 5 2.17 -6.77 5.31
C ILE A 5 1.08 -6.64 4.25
N ALA A 6 -0.10 -7.19 4.54
CA ALA A 6 -1.27 -7.06 3.70
C ALA A 6 -2.27 -6.12 4.37
N VAL A 7 -2.68 -5.08 3.66
CA VAL A 7 -3.54 -4.01 4.19
C VAL A 7 -4.88 -4.06 3.47
N LYS A 8 -5.93 -4.42 4.18
CA LYS A 8 -7.30 -4.44 3.63
C LYS A 8 -8.14 -3.23 4.05
N SER A 9 -7.66 -2.47 5.01
CA SER A 9 -8.41 -1.33 5.54
C SER A 9 -8.23 -0.09 4.67
N PRO A 10 -9.31 0.67 4.45
CA PRO A 10 -9.23 1.90 3.66
C PRO A 10 -8.42 2.96 4.39
N ILE A 11 -8.00 3.98 3.62
CA ILE A 11 -7.26 5.11 4.20
C ILE A 11 -8.12 5.94 5.16
N TYR A 12 -9.44 5.95 4.94
CA TYR A 12 -10.41 6.63 5.79
C TYR A 12 -11.52 5.70 6.22
N GLY A 13 -12.09 5.97 7.38
CA GLY A 13 -13.24 5.24 7.92
C GLY A 13 -12.89 4.10 8.84
N LYS A 14 -11.63 3.69 8.87
CA LYS A 14 -11.12 2.63 9.76
C LYS A 14 -9.70 2.94 10.17
N GLN A 15 -9.22 2.29 11.22
CA GLN A 15 -7.88 2.52 11.75
C GLN A 15 -6.85 1.50 11.27
N GLY A 16 -7.26 0.45 10.57
CA GLY A 16 -6.37 -0.65 10.21
C GLY A 16 -5.17 -0.23 9.36
N ALA A 17 -5.36 0.70 8.43
CA ALA A 17 -4.25 1.18 7.58
C ALA A 17 -3.22 1.96 8.40
N PHE A 18 -3.65 2.80 9.33
CA PHE A 18 -2.73 3.53 10.20
C PHE A 18 -2.00 2.58 11.15
N LEU A 19 -2.70 1.59 11.70
CA LEU A 19 -2.09 0.55 12.53
C LEU A 19 -1.06 -0.24 11.73
N ALA A 20 -1.35 -0.55 10.47
CA ALA A 20 -0.40 -1.25 9.59
C ALA A 20 0.87 -0.42 9.39
N TYR A 21 0.73 0.89 9.19
CA TYR A 21 1.88 1.78 9.08
C TYR A 21 2.71 1.79 10.35
N GLN A 22 2.05 1.93 11.51
CA GLN A 22 2.75 1.91 12.81
C GLN A 22 3.45 0.59 13.05
N PHE A 23 2.82 -0.51 12.68
CA PHE A 23 3.42 -1.85 12.78
C PHE A 23 4.65 -1.97 11.88
N ALA A 24 4.54 -1.51 10.63
CA ALA A 24 5.65 -1.54 9.68
C ALA A 24 6.85 -0.72 10.22
N ASP A 25 6.57 0.47 10.73
CA ASP A 25 7.61 1.33 11.30
C ASP A 25 8.29 0.66 12.50
N ALA A 26 7.52 0.04 13.38
CA ALA A 26 8.04 -0.68 14.53
C ALA A 26 8.90 -1.89 14.12
N LEU A 27 8.50 -2.61 13.08
CA LEU A 27 9.28 -3.75 12.57
C LEU A 27 10.67 -3.30 12.09
N ILE A 28 10.73 -2.23 11.33
CA ILE A 28 12.01 -1.69 10.84
C ILE A 28 12.88 -1.26 12.01
N LYS A 29 12.31 -0.58 13.01
CA LYS A 29 13.05 -0.14 14.20
C LYS A 29 13.60 -1.30 15.02
N LYS A 30 12.94 -2.45 14.96
CA LYS A 30 13.39 -3.68 15.63
C LYS A 30 14.37 -4.50 14.80
N GLY A 31 14.75 -4.02 13.64
CA GLY A 31 15.73 -4.70 12.78
C GLY A 31 15.17 -5.78 11.86
N HIS A 32 13.85 -5.82 11.71
CA HIS A 32 13.22 -6.76 10.78
C HIS A 32 13.15 -6.19 9.36
N GLU A 33 13.00 -7.07 8.39
CA GLU A 33 12.85 -6.74 6.99
C GLU A 33 11.39 -6.77 6.58
N ILE A 34 10.97 -5.84 5.71
CA ILE A 34 9.67 -5.90 5.05
C ILE A 34 9.93 -5.97 3.55
N SER A 35 9.54 -7.08 2.93
CA SER A 35 9.79 -7.28 1.50
C SER A 35 8.74 -6.62 0.62
N GLN A 36 7.50 -6.44 1.15
CA GLN A 36 6.40 -5.87 0.37
C GLN A 36 5.28 -5.46 1.31
N ILE A 37 4.58 -4.38 0.95
CA ILE A 37 3.28 -4.04 1.54
C ILE A 37 2.26 -4.15 0.42
N PHE A 38 1.26 -4.99 0.61
CA PHE A 38 0.24 -5.30 -0.38
C PHE A 38 -1.12 -4.80 0.08
N PHE A 39 -1.68 -3.86 -0.68
CA PHE A 39 -2.99 -3.28 -0.39
C PHE A 39 -4.04 -3.97 -1.25
N PHE A 40 -5.11 -4.46 -0.61
CA PHE A 40 -6.16 -5.18 -1.31
C PHE A 40 -7.53 -4.82 -0.74
N GLN A 41 -8.61 -5.22 -1.40
CA GLN A 41 -9.94 -4.80 -1.03
C GLN A 41 -9.99 -3.27 -0.90
N ASP A 42 -10.63 -2.74 0.13
CA ASP A 42 -10.71 -1.30 0.35
C ASP A 42 -9.36 -0.64 0.64
N GLY A 43 -8.35 -1.45 0.97
CA GLY A 43 -6.99 -0.96 1.20
C GLY A 43 -6.38 -0.24 0.00
N VAL A 44 -6.85 -0.50 -1.22
CA VAL A 44 -6.31 0.17 -2.39
C VAL A 44 -6.55 1.68 -2.38
N SER A 45 -7.48 2.17 -1.56
CA SER A 45 -7.69 3.62 -1.41
C SER A 45 -6.46 4.34 -0.85
N ASN A 46 -5.56 3.61 -0.18
CA ASN A 46 -4.29 4.19 0.28
C ASN A 46 -3.42 4.69 -0.88
N GLY A 47 -3.58 4.12 -2.06
CA GLY A 47 -2.85 4.52 -3.27
C GLY A 47 -3.59 5.47 -4.20
N ASN A 48 -4.75 5.98 -3.80
CA ASN A 48 -5.54 6.89 -4.63
C ASN A 48 -5.10 8.33 -4.37
N ALA A 49 -4.50 8.97 -5.38
CA ALA A 49 -3.98 10.33 -5.26
C ALA A 49 -5.07 11.40 -5.12
N LEU A 50 -6.34 11.04 -5.35
CA LEU A 50 -7.47 11.98 -5.23
C LEU A 50 -8.07 12.02 -3.83
N VAL A 51 -7.52 11.26 -2.88
CA VAL A 51 -7.94 11.28 -1.48
C VAL A 51 -7.07 12.27 -0.73
N TYR A 52 -7.70 13.27 -0.11
CA TYR A 52 -6.98 14.31 0.62
C TYR A 52 -7.40 14.34 2.09
N PRO A 53 -6.45 14.42 3.02
CA PRO A 53 -6.77 14.70 4.42
C PRO A 53 -7.06 16.18 4.61
N ALA A 54 -7.73 16.52 5.72
CA ALA A 54 -7.79 17.89 6.18
C ALA A 54 -6.41 18.33 6.67
N ASN A 55 -6.19 19.64 6.79
CA ASN A 55 -4.87 20.19 7.15
C ASN A 55 -4.40 19.78 8.55
N ASP A 56 -5.32 19.45 9.43
CA ASP A 56 -5.03 19.04 10.82
C ASP A 56 -5.03 17.52 11.02
N GLU A 57 -5.17 16.75 9.93
CA GLU A 57 -5.14 15.29 9.98
C GLU A 57 -3.78 14.74 9.52
N VAL A 58 -3.50 13.52 9.96
CA VAL A 58 -2.34 12.78 9.47
C VAL A 58 -2.53 12.47 7.99
N ASN A 59 -1.52 12.75 7.19
CA ASN A 59 -1.50 12.35 5.78
C ASN A 59 -0.85 10.97 5.65
N LEU A 60 -1.65 9.92 5.80
CA LEU A 60 -1.16 8.55 5.79
C LEU A 60 -0.53 8.16 4.44
N GLN A 61 -1.09 8.65 3.32
CA GLN A 61 -0.52 8.36 2.01
C GLN A 61 0.92 8.87 1.90
N LYS A 62 1.19 10.08 2.38
CA LYS A 62 2.57 10.59 2.43
C LYS A 62 3.47 9.78 3.34
N HIS A 63 2.95 9.31 4.46
CA HIS A 63 3.71 8.44 5.35
C HIS A 63 4.10 7.14 4.64
N TRP A 64 3.18 6.52 3.89
CA TRP A 64 3.50 5.34 3.09
C TRP A 64 4.57 5.64 2.05
N GLN A 65 4.43 6.75 1.34
CA GLN A 65 5.37 7.13 0.30
C GLN A 65 6.77 7.35 0.88
N MET A 66 6.87 8.06 1.98
CA MET A 66 8.16 8.31 2.65
C MET A 66 8.75 7.02 3.21
N PHE A 67 7.92 6.16 3.78
CA PHE A 67 8.35 4.85 4.25
C PHE A 67 8.95 4.01 3.12
N SER A 68 8.27 3.99 1.99
CA SER A 68 8.74 3.26 0.80
C SER A 68 10.07 3.78 0.30
N ILE A 69 10.25 5.10 0.24
CA ILE A 69 11.49 5.72 -0.20
C ILE A 69 12.62 5.44 0.78
N THR A 70 12.37 5.63 2.06
CA THR A 70 13.39 5.52 3.10
C THR A 70 13.89 4.09 3.26
N HIS A 71 13.01 3.12 3.18
CA HIS A 71 13.34 1.72 3.45
C HIS A 71 13.36 0.84 2.20
N ASN A 72 13.11 1.43 1.04
CA ASN A 72 13.06 0.73 -0.24
C ASN A 72 12.08 -0.46 -0.22
N VAL A 73 10.87 -0.22 0.31
CA VAL A 73 9.83 -1.23 0.41
C VAL A 73 8.78 -0.99 -0.68
N PRO A 74 8.52 -1.97 -1.54
CA PRO A 74 7.47 -1.82 -2.57
C PRO A 74 6.07 -1.69 -1.95
N LEU A 75 5.27 -0.80 -2.52
CA LEU A 75 3.86 -0.62 -2.16
C LEU A 75 3.02 -1.08 -3.34
N HIS A 76 2.40 -2.26 -3.22
CA HIS A 76 1.61 -2.85 -4.30
C HIS A 76 0.13 -2.77 -4.03
N LEU A 77 -0.65 -2.40 -5.04
CA LEU A 77 -2.11 -2.43 -5.00
C LEU A 77 -2.62 -3.59 -5.84
N CYS A 78 -3.56 -4.36 -5.29
CA CYS A 78 -4.19 -5.45 -6.00
C CYS A 78 -4.90 -4.93 -7.26
N VAL A 79 -4.60 -5.53 -8.42
CA VAL A 79 -5.14 -5.07 -9.70
C VAL A 79 -6.67 -5.18 -9.74
N ALA A 80 -7.23 -6.30 -9.29
CA ALA A 80 -8.68 -6.50 -9.32
C ALA A 80 -9.41 -5.53 -8.38
N ALA A 81 -8.88 -5.34 -7.17
CA ALA A 81 -9.47 -4.40 -6.21
C ALA A 81 -9.39 -2.96 -6.71
N SER A 82 -8.28 -2.61 -7.35
CA SER A 82 -8.08 -1.28 -7.93
C SER A 82 -9.06 -1.01 -9.08
N GLN A 83 -9.25 -1.98 -9.98
CA GLN A 83 -10.20 -1.85 -11.08
C GLN A 83 -11.62 -1.64 -10.59
N ARG A 84 -12.02 -2.37 -9.55
CA ARG A 84 -13.37 -2.26 -8.99
C ARG A 84 -13.61 -0.93 -8.27
N ARG A 85 -12.58 -0.24 -7.88
CA ARG A 85 -12.66 0.99 -7.07
C ARG A 85 -12.14 2.22 -7.78
N GLY A 86 -11.87 2.10 -9.08
CA GLY A 86 -11.49 3.25 -9.89
C GLY A 86 -10.09 3.80 -9.61
N VAL A 87 -9.18 2.97 -9.10
CA VAL A 87 -7.77 3.35 -8.97
C VAL A 87 -7.05 2.88 -10.23
N VAL A 88 -6.53 3.82 -11.01
CA VAL A 88 -6.04 3.58 -12.36
C VAL A 88 -4.63 4.16 -12.49
N ASP A 89 -3.72 3.38 -13.06
CA ASP A 89 -2.38 3.85 -13.37
C ASP A 89 -2.32 4.44 -14.79
N ASN A 90 -1.20 5.07 -15.14
CA ASN A 90 -1.01 5.68 -16.43
C ASN A 90 -0.61 4.68 -17.53
N LEU A 91 -0.45 3.42 -17.18
CA LEU A 91 -0.07 2.36 -18.13
C LEU A 91 -1.29 1.69 -18.76
N THR A 92 -2.41 1.66 -18.03
CA THR A 92 -3.63 0.97 -18.45
C THR A 92 -4.69 1.91 -19.00
N THR A 93 -4.54 3.22 -18.81
CA THR A 93 -5.47 4.20 -19.38
C THR A 93 -4.99 4.69 -20.73
N SER A 94 -5.93 4.92 -21.64
CA SER A 94 -5.63 5.44 -22.97
C SER A 94 -5.31 6.95 -22.97
N THR A 95 -5.64 7.64 -21.89
CA THR A 95 -5.38 9.07 -21.74
C THR A 95 -4.66 9.33 -20.43
N THR A 96 -3.58 10.10 -20.49
CA THR A 96 -2.73 10.39 -19.33
C THR A 96 -3.41 11.24 -18.27
N ASP A 97 -4.57 11.84 -18.60
CA ASP A 97 -5.28 12.75 -17.71
C ASP A 97 -6.23 12.03 -16.74
N HIS A 98 -6.41 10.73 -16.88
CA HIS A 98 -7.42 9.97 -16.15
C HIS A 98 -6.85 8.97 -15.16
N TYR A 99 -5.57 9.05 -14.85
CA TYR A 99 -5.01 8.17 -13.84
C TYR A 99 -4.97 8.88 -12.47
N ASN A 100 -5.09 8.09 -11.43
CA ASN A 100 -5.11 8.60 -10.04
C ASN A 100 -4.24 7.77 -9.09
N LEU A 101 -3.39 6.91 -9.63
CA LEU A 101 -2.45 6.16 -8.80
C LEU A 101 -1.41 7.12 -8.23
N ALA A 102 -1.24 7.11 -6.91
CA ALA A 102 -0.25 7.94 -6.24
C ALA A 102 1.17 7.43 -6.53
N GLU A 103 2.14 8.34 -6.46
CA GLU A 103 3.54 7.98 -6.66
C GLU A 103 4.00 6.95 -5.62
N ARG A 104 4.94 6.11 -5.99
CA ARG A 104 5.50 4.99 -5.21
C ARG A 104 4.58 3.79 -5.09
N PHE A 105 3.29 3.91 -5.41
CA PHE A 105 2.38 2.77 -5.47
C PHE A 105 2.41 2.16 -6.87
N THR A 106 2.36 0.85 -6.93
CA THR A 106 2.35 0.09 -8.18
C THR A 106 1.17 -0.87 -8.17
N ILE A 107 0.42 -0.90 -9.26
CA ILE A 107 -0.64 -1.91 -9.44
C ILE A 107 0.04 -3.24 -9.80
N ALA A 108 -0.25 -4.28 -9.04
CA ALA A 108 0.42 -5.57 -9.16
C ALA A 108 -0.57 -6.72 -9.04
N GLY A 109 -0.23 -7.82 -9.68
CA GLY A 109 -1.02 -9.03 -9.62
C GLY A 109 -0.84 -9.78 -8.30
N LEU A 110 -1.80 -10.66 -8.03
CA LEU A 110 -1.78 -11.51 -6.84
C LEU A 110 -0.58 -12.46 -6.83
N GLY A 111 -0.06 -12.82 -8.01
CA GLY A 111 1.08 -13.72 -8.12
C GLY A 111 2.34 -13.19 -7.42
N GLU A 112 2.61 -11.90 -7.55
CA GLU A 112 3.76 -11.29 -6.88
C GLU A 112 3.59 -11.31 -5.37
N PHE A 113 2.36 -11.06 -4.87
CA PHE A 113 2.06 -11.16 -3.46
C PHE A 113 2.25 -12.58 -2.93
N MET A 114 1.77 -13.57 -3.67
CA MET A 114 1.93 -15.00 -3.30
C MET A 114 3.41 -15.38 -3.23
N THR A 115 4.21 -14.97 -4.22
CA THR A 115 5.64 -15.24 -4.24
C THR A 115 6.34 -14.60 -3.04
N ALA A 116 6.03 -13.34 -2.74
CA ALA A 116 6.60 -12.65 -1.59
C ALA A 116 6.21 -13.34 -0.28
N GLY A 117 4.96 -13.78 -0.16
CA GLY A 117 4.46 -14.49 1.01
C GLY A 117 5.17 -15.81 1.26
N LEU A 118 5.46 -16.56 0.20
CA LEU A 118 6.17 -17.84 0.31
C LEU A 118 7.62 -17.66 0.78
N LYS A 119 8.23 -16.52 0.47
CA LYS A 119 9.60 -16.23 0.87
C LYS A 119 9.69 -15.51 2.22
N ALA A 120 8.57 -15.09 2.76
CA ALA A 120 8.53 -14.36 4.03
C ALA A 120 8.47 -15.33 5.21
N ASP A 121 8.95 -14.88 6.35
CA ASP A 121 8.77 -15.61 7.61
C ASP A 121 7.36 -15.41 8.16
N ARG A 122 6.78 -14.24 7.92
CA ARG A 122 5.42 -13.90 8.39
C ARG A 122 4.69 -13.07 7.35
N VAL A 123 3.40 -13.32 7.23
CA VAL A 123 2.45 -12.48 6.49
C VAL A 123 1.42 -11.99 7.49
N ILE A 124 1.33 -10.68 7.66
CA ILE A 124 0.42 -10.05 8.62
C ILE A 124 -0.62 -9.26 7.85
N THR A 125 -1.89 -9.47 8.17
CA THR A 125 -3.02 -8.78 7.54
C THR A 125 -3.67 -7.82 8.54
N LEU A 126 -3.85 -6.58 8.10
CA LEU A 126 -4.46 -5.52 8.92
C LEU A 126 -5.53 -4.73 8.16
#